data_33ba8d98b462b65d18edbaa7741ba31f
#
_entry.id   33ba8d98b462b65d18edbaa7741ba31f
#
_cell.length_a   1.000
_cell.length_b   1.000
_cell.length_c   1.000
_cell.angle_alpha   90.00
_cell.angle_beta   90.00
_cell.angle_gamma   90.00
#
_symmetry.space_group_name_H-M   'P 1'
#
loop_
_entity.id
_entity.type
_entity.pdbx_description
1 polymer ?
#
loop_
_entity_poly.entity_id
_entity_poly.type
_entity_poly.pdbx_seq_one_letter_code
_entity_poly.pdbx_strand_id
1 'polypeptide(L)'
;MKKIILLLFIASFSAVFSQNQKLNPLKIDSIRFDGDAFLGYDSFGFYYTIKNNVFSKISKRDTLEYKNISLGKITKVDLQNPLKIVLFYENFNTVIVLDNQLNETQKINFSENTIPILATAIGIASQNQLWVYNTMNQQLGLYDYLNNDYKTISVPFTENIKHYSSDFNVFHWVDNKNNWYLCDIFGKIKSKGIIPDFDSIVIINENQ
;
A
#
# COMPACT_ATOMS: atom_id res chain seq x y z
N MET A 1 51.88 -19.86 -20.06
CA MET A 1 51.46 -18.80 -19.09
C MET A 1 50.18 -18.11 -19.47
N LYS A 2 49.97 -17.55 -20.67
CA LYS A 2 48.71 -16.86 -21.05
C LYS A 2 47.41 -17.70 -20.92
N LYS A 3 47.47 -19.02 -21.22
CA LYS A 3 46.31 -19.93 -21.11
C LYS A 3 45.93 -20.23 -19.65
N ILE A 4 46.89 -20.24 -18.73
CA ILE A 4 46.66 -20.47 -17.28
C ILE A 4 46.02 -19.24 -16.65
N ILE A 5 46.43 -18.03 -17.06
CA ILE A 5 45.83 -16.77 -16.60
C ILE A 5 44.37 -16.63 -17.06
N LEU A 6 44.07 -17.06 -18.30
CA LEU A 6 42.69 -17.07 -18.83
C LEU A 6 41.79 -18.04 -18.05
N LEU A 7 42.32 -19.22 -17.68
CA LEU A 7 41.59 -20.24 -16.92
C LEU A 7 41.28 -19.75 -15.47
N LEU A 8 42.24 -19.06 -14.85
CA LEU A 8 42.06 -18.41 -13.55
C LEU A 8 41.02 -17.27 -13.59
N PHE A 9 40.96 -16.50 -14.69
CA PHE A 9 39.97 -15.44 -14.87
C PHE A 9 38.57 -15.99 -15.08
N ILE A 10 38.39 -17.10 -15.77
CA ILE A 10 37.10 -17.80 -15.96
C ILE A 10 36.63 -18.41 -14.63
N ALA A 11 37.53 -18.98 -13.82
CA ALA A 11 37.23 -19.57 -12.53
C ALA A 11 36.77 -18.52 -11.49
N SER A 12 37.21 -17.25 -11.61
CA SER A 12 36.78 -16.18 -10.70
C SER A 12 35.37 -15.66 -10.98
N PHE A 13 34.82 -15.85 -12.19
CA PHE A 13 33.46 -15.46 -12.55
C PHE A 13 32.37 -16.41 -12.03
N SER A 14 32.71 -17.65 -11.67
CA SER A 14 31.74 -18.63 -11.15
C SER A 14 31.47 -18.53 -9.66
N ALA A 15 32.09 -17.60 -8.94
CA ALA A 15 31.93 -17.46 -7.48
C ALA A 15 30.90 -16.38 -7.06
N VAL A 16 30.16 -15.83 -8.01
CA VAL A 16 29.02 -14.91 -7.64
C VAL A 16 27.79 -15.75 -7.32
N PHE A 17 27.81 -16.42 -6.19
CA PHE A 17 26.58 -16.97 -5.60
C PHE A 17 25.78 -15.80 -5.05
N SER A 18 24.63 -15.55 -5.63
CA SER A 18 23.59 -14.73 -5.00
C SER A 18 23.28 -15.33 -3.63
N GLN A 19 23.74 -14.69 -2.57
CA GLN A 19 23.39 -15.07 -1.21
C GLN A 19 21.91 -14.69 -1.00
N ASN A 20 21.02 -15.66 -1.12
CA ASN A 20 19.67 -15.53 -0.59
C ASN A 20 19.79 -15.39 0.93
N GLN A 21 19.79 -14.16 1.41
CA GLN A 21 19.73 -13.88 2.85
C GLN A 21 18.40 -14.41 3.38
N LYS A 22 18.45 -15.57 4.04
CA LYS A 22 17.30 -16.12 4.73
C LYS A 22 17.05 -15.23 5.95
N LEU A 23 15.98 -14.43 5.90
CA LEU A 23 15.51 -13.67 7.06
C LEU A 23 15.10 -14.66 8.15
N ASN A 24 15.79 -14.62 9.28
CA ASN A 24 15.40 -15.36 10.49
C ASN A 24 14.73 -14.36 11.45
N PRO A 25 13.39 -14.27 11.45
CA PRO A 25 12.69 -13.36 12.35
C PRO A 25 12.86 -13.83 13.79
N LEU A 26 13.24 -12.90 14.66
CA LEU A 26 13.27 -13.11 16.10
C LEU A 26 12.00 -12.51 16.71
N LYS A 27 11.22 -13.33 17.42
CA LYS A 27 10.07 -12.83 18.18
C LYS A 27 10.58 -12.00 19.36
N ILE A 28 10.33 -10.69 19.33
CA ILE A 28 10.74 -9.76 20.38
C ILE A 28 9.66 -9.65 21.44
N ASP A 29 8.39 -9.59 21.04
CA ASP A 29 7.26 -9.43 21.94
C ASP A 29 5.97 -9.99 21.32
N SER A 30 4.92 -10.07 22.11
CA SER A 30 3.57 -10.41 21.65
C SER A 30 2.53 -9.70 22.49
N ILE A 31 1.55 -9.10 21.83
CA ILE A 31 0.38 -8.53 22.48
C ILE A 31 -0.86 -9.33 22.09
N ARG A 32 -1.78 -9.46 23.04
CA ARG A 32 -3.11 -9.96 22.76
C ARG A 32 -3.99 -8.75 22.41
N PHE A 33 -4.61 -8.77 21.24
CA PHE A 33 -5.59 -7.76 20.88
C PHE A 33 -6.98 -8.40 20.72
N ASP A 34 -8.02 -7.61 20.93
CA ASP A 34 -9.41 -7.98 20.71
C ASP A 34 -9.93 -7.21 19.50
N GLY A 35 -10.01 -7.87 18.35
CA GLY A 35 -10.43 -7.23 17.10
C GLY A 35 -10.54 -8.20 15.93
N ASP A 36 -11.21 -7.75 14.87
CA ASP A 36 -11.36 -8.50 13.61
C ASP A 36 -10.07 -8.41 12.77
N ALA A 37 -9.33 -7.29 12.89
CA ALA A 37 -8.07 -7.07 12.19
C ALA A 37 -7.10 -6.23 13.02
N PHE A 38 -5.83 -6.66 13.03
CA PHE A 38 -4.70 -5.87 13.48
C PHE A 38 -4.06 -5.19 12.26
N LEU A 39 -3.89 -3.87 12.31
CA LEU A 39 -3.44 -3.08 11.15
C LEU A 39 -1.97 -2.68 11.23
N GLY A 40 -1.41 -2.59 12.43
CA GLY A 40 0.00 -2.24 12.64
C GLY A 40 0.23 -1.26 13.77
N TYR A 41 1.47 -0.78 13.85
CA TYR A 41 1.92 0.25 14.78
C TYR A 41 2.31 1.51 14.02
N ASP A 42 2.16 2.66 14.67
CA ASP A 42 2.80 3.89 14.20
C ASP A 42 4.15 4.14 14.89
N SER A 43 4.85 5.17 14.43
CA SER A 43 6.14 5.60 14.98
C SER A 43 6.04 6.20 16.40
N PHE A 44 4.84 6.48 16.90
CA PHE A 44 4.58 7.02 18.23
C PHE A 44 4.22 5.94 19.26
N GLY A 45 4.15 4.66 18.82
CA GLY A 45 3.86 3.51 19.67
C GLY A 45 2.37 3.22 19.88
N PHE A 46 1.50 3.85 19.11
CA PHE A 46 0.10 3.44 19.03
C PHE A 46 -0.04 2.24 18.10
N TYR A 47 -0.99 1.35 18.41
CA TYR A 47 -1.40 0.30 17.50
C TYR A 47 -2.84 0.49 17.07
N TYR A 48 -3.16 -0.06 15.91
CA TYR A 48 -4.42 0.15 15.25
C TYR A 48 -5.14 -1.15 14.98
N THR A 49 -6.45 -1.16 15.22
CA THR A 49 -7.31 -2.34 15.02
C THR A 49 -8.64 -1.95 14.39
N ILE A 50 -9.30 -2.95 13.80
CA ILE A 50 -10.73 -2.86 13.45
C ILE A 50 -11.45 -3.93 14.25
N LYS A 51 -12.57 -3.57 14.89
CA LYS A 51 -13.50 -4.49 15.53
C LYS A 51 -14.93 -4.04 15.27
N ASN A 52 -15.77 -4.92 14.73
CA ASN A 52 -17.16 -4.59 14.38
C ASN A 52 -17.28 -3.30 13.54
N ASN A 53 -16.36 -3.11 12.61
CA ASN A 53 -16.24 -1.91 11.76
C ASN A 53 -15.99 -0.60 12.53
N VAL A 54 -15.49 -0.67 13.75
CA VAL A 54 -14.92 0.44 14.50
C VAL A 54 -13.41 0.42 14.32
N PHE A 55 -12.86 1.53 13.82
CA PHE A 55 -11.43 1.74 13.71
C PHE A 55 -10.93 2.33 15.04
N SER A 56 -9.94 1.69 15.65
CA SER A 56 -9.42 2.08 16.96
C SER A 56 -7.92 2.35 16.89
N LYS A 57 -7.49 3.43 17.53
CA LYS A 57 -6.11 3.82 17.80
C LYS A 57 -5.87 3.66 19.29
N ILE A 58 -4.95 2.78 19.68
CA ILE A 58 -4.83 2.29 21.05
C ILE A 58 -3.39 2.49 21.54
N SER A 59 -3.27 3.00 22.76
CA SER A 59 -2.05 3.04 23.53
C SER A 59 -2.24 2.36 24.89
N LYS A 60 -1.21 2.34 25.74
CA LYS A 60 -1.33 1.84 27.11
C LYS A 60 -2.28 2.66 27.99
N ARG A 61 -2.55 3.92 27.63
CA ARG A 61 -3.30 4.87 28.46
C ARG A 61 -4.62 5.29 27.82
N ASP A 62 -4.67 5.35 26.48
CA ASP A 62 -5.77 5.96 25.76
C ASP A 62 -6.22 5.06 24.60
N THR A 63 -7.51 5.12 24.31
CA THR A 63 -8.13 4.52 23.13
C THR A 63 -8.98 5.60 22.46
N LEU A 64 -8.71 5.84 21.19
CA LEU A 64 -9.53 6.67 20.32
C LEU A 64 -10.26 5.75 19.34
N GLU A 65 -11.49 6.10 19.01
CA GLU A 65 -12.32 5.30 18.12
C GLU A 65 -12.97 6.16 17.04
N TYR A 66 -13.07 5.60 15.86
CA TYR A 66 -13.79 6.19 14.75
C TYR A 66 -14.75 5.18 14.13
N LYS A 67 -15.97 5.61 13.87
CA LYS A 67 -17.01 4.80 13.24
C LYS A 67 -17.87 5.65 12.33
N ASN A 68 -18.12 5.16 11.11
CA ASN A 68 -19.09 5.75 10.20
C ASN A 68 -20.06 4.67 9.71
N ILE A 69 -21.29 4.70 10.23
CA ILE A 69 -22.31 3.68 9.94
C ILE A 69 -22.85 3.84 8.52
N SER A 70 -22.91 5.07 7.99
CA SER A 70 -23.49 5.35 6.69
C SER A 70 -22.64 4.91 5.50
N LEU A 71 -21.33 4.70 5.72
CA LEU A 71 -20.37 4.29 4.68
C LEU A 71 -20.12 2.78 4.64
N GLY A 72 -20.81 2.00 5.48
CA GLY A 72 -20.65 0.55 5.49
C GLY A 72 -19.27 0.10 6.00
N LYS A 73 -18.68 -0.92 5.35
CA LYS A 73 -17.46 -1.58 5.83
C LYS A 73 -16.20 -0.83 5.38
N ILE A 74 -15.26 -0.64 6.31
CA ILE A 74 -13.89 -0.21 6.01
C ILE A 74 -13.18 -1.35 5.26
N THR A 75 -12.74 -1.10 4.04
CA THR A 75 -12.09 -2.11 3.19
C THR A 75 -10.57 -1.98 3.19
N LYS A 76 -10.05 -0.77 3.40
CA LYS A 76 -8.61 -0.50 3.50
C LYS A 76 -8.35 0.62 4.49
N VAL A 77 -7.23 0.50 5.19
CA VAL A 77 -6.67 1.56 6.04
C VAL A 77 -5.23 1.80 5.62
N ASP A 78 -4.85 3.05 5.45
CA ASP A 78 -3.47 3.46 5.22
C ASP A 78 -2.97 4.25 6.44
N LEU A 79 -1.93 3.71 7.08
CA LEU A 79 -1.32 4.24 8.31
C LEU A 79 0.04 4.89 8.08
N GLN A 80 0.48 5.07 6.83
CA GLN A 80 1.81 5.59 6.52
C GLN A 80 2.07 6.96 7.15
N ASN A 81 1.03 7.77 7.25
CA ASN A 81 1.10 9.05 7.94
C ASN A 81 0.17 9.06 9.16
N PRO A 82 0.69 8.94 10.39
CA PRO A 82 -0.13 8.95 11.61
C PRO A 82 -0.89 10.26 11.86
N LEU A 83 -0.53 11.34 11.14
CA LEU A 83 -1.23 12.63 11.19
C LEU A 83 -2.32 12.76 10.10
N LYS A 84 -2.38 11.80 9.16
CA LYS A 84 -3.32 11.75 8.04
C LYS A 84 -3.65 10.29 7.75
N ILE A 85 -4.50 9.70 8.55
CA ILE A 85 -4.92 8.30 8.40
C ILE A 85 -6.00 8.24 7.34
N VAL A 86 -5.86 7.34 6.37
CA VAL A 86 -6.82 7.18 5.27
C VAL A 86 -7.64 5.92 5.49
N LEU A 87 -8.96 6.07 5.53
CA LEU A 87 -9.91 4.97 5.56
C LEU A 87 -10.64 4.92 4.22
N PHE A 88 -10.67 3.76 3.59
CA PHE A 88 -11.38 3.55 2.33
C PHE A 88 -12.61 2.67 2.52
N TYR A 89 -13.72 3.15 2.00
CA TYR A 89 -15.02 2.49 1.95
C TYR A 89 -15.35 2.18 0.49
N GLU A 90 -14.82 1.07 -0.01
CA GLU A 90 -14.90 0.72 -1.44
C GLU A 90 -16.33 0.64 -1.95
N ASN A 91 -17.25 0.01 -1.20
CA ASN A 91 -18.65 -0.12 -1.60
C ASN A 91 -19.40 1.23 -1.75
N PHE A 92 -18.89 2.26 -1.12
CA PHE A 92 -19.43 3.63 -1.20
C PHE A 92 -18.54 4.56 -2.00
N ASN A 93 -17.48 4.00 -2.62
CA ASN A 93 -16.50 4.74 -3.43
C ASN A 93 -15.98 6.00 -2.72
N THR A 94 -15.78 5.88 -1.39
CA THR A 94 -15.54 7.03 -0.49
C THR A 94 -14.29 6.81 0.34
N VAL A 95 -13.49 7.87 0.45
CA VAL A 95 -12.35 7.96 1.35
C VAL A 95 -12.67 8.95 2.47
N ILE A 96 -12.28 8.59 3.69
CA ILE A 96 -12.22 9.48 4.85
C ILE A 96 -10.76 9.67 5.23
N VAL A 97 -10.35 10.94 5.41
CA VAL A 97 -9.05 11.28 5.98
C VAL A 97 -9.25 11.74 7.41
N LEU A 98 -8.54 11.10 8.33
CA LEU A 98 -8.59 11.41 9.76
C LEU A 98 -7.29 12.09 10.19
N ASP A 99 -7.38 12.98 11.18
CA ASP A 99 -6.22 13.49 11.89
C ASP A 99 -5.70 12.48 12.94
N ASN A 100 -4.69 12.88 13.71
CA ASN A 100 -4.11 12.04 14.76
C ASN A 100 -5.03 11.81 15.98
N GLN A 101 -6.13 12.55 16.09
CA GLN A 101 -7.18 12.39 17.11
C GLN A 101 -8.40 11.65 16.57
N LEU A 102 -8.31 11.11 15.36
CA LEU A 102 -9.37 10.45 14.61
C LEU A 102 -10.58 11.36 14.27
N ASN A 103 -10.38 12.68 14.17
CA ASN A 103 -11.38 13.57 13.62
C ASN A 103 -11.36 13.53 12.09
N GLU A 104 -12.53 13.57 11.45
CA GLU A 104 -12.63 13.68 9.99
C GLU A 104 -12.11 15.05 9.54
N THR A 105 -11.08 15.06 8.71
CA THR A 105 -10.53 16.28 8.08
C THR A 105 -10.97 16.42 6.64
N GLN A 106 -11.20 15.29 5.95
CA GLN A 106 -11.68 15.25 4.57
C GLN A 106 -12.61 14.05 4.36
N LYS A 107 -13.66 14.28 3.56
CA LYS A 107 -14.50 13.22 3.01
C LYS A 107 -14.53 13.38 1.50
N ILE A 108 -14.06 12.36 0.78
CA ILE A 108 -13.95 12.36 -0.67
C ILE A 108 -14.85 11.26 -1.20
N ASN A 109 -15.90 11.66 -1.93
CA ASN A 109 -16.76 10.74 -2.64
C ASN A 109 -16.42 10.78 -4.13
N PHE A 110 -15.75 9.73 -4.63
CA PHE A 110 -15.32 9.67 -6.02
C PHE A 110 -16.47 9.59 -7.02
N SER A 111 -17.66 9.24 -6.58
CA SER A 111 -18.87 9.24 -7.43
C SER A 111 -19.38 10.64 -7.75
N GLU A 112 -18.94 11.67 -7.02
CA GLU A 112 -19.32 13.07 -7.22
C GLU A 112 -18.33 13.83 -8.11
N ASN A 113 -17.25 13.16 -8.57
CA ASN A 113 -16.25 13.79 -9.43
C ASN A 113 -16.78 14.01 -10.87
N THR A 114 -16.30 15.08 -11.49
CA THR A 114 -16.59 15.37 -12.92
C THR A 114 -16.10 14.26 -13.84
N ILE A 115 -14.93 13.69 -13.54
CA ILE A 115 -14.41 12.52 -14.22
C ILE A 115 -14.84 11.28 -13.43
N PRO A 116 -15.55 10.32 -14.06
CA PRO A 116 -15.99 9.12 -13.36
C PRO A 116 -14.80 8.31 -12.81
N ILE A 117 -14.80 8.06 -11.51
CA ILE A 117 -13.80 7.26 -10.82
C ILE A 117 -14.54 6.15 -10.08
N LEU A 118 -14.17 4.90 -10.34
CA LEU A 118 -14.55 3.76 -9.53
C LEU A 118 -13.27 3.19 -8.90
N ALA A 119 -12.99 3.63 -7.69
CA ALA A 119 -11.76 3.29 -6.99
C ALA A 119 -11.85 1.89 -6.38
N THR A 120 -10.79 1.09 -6.54
CA THR A 120 -10.63 -0.23 -5.89
C THR A 120 -9.29 -0.38 -5.20
N ALA A 121 -8.33 0.52 -5.46
CA ALA A 121 -7.10 0.61 -4.70
C ALA A 121 -6.83 2.07 -4.36
N ILE A 122 -6.54 2.32 -3.08
CA ILE A 122 -6.30 3.65 -2.53
C ILE A 122 -5.07 3.60 -1.63
N GLY A 123 -4.25 4.63 -1.68
CA GLY A 123 -3.17 4.83 -0.73
C GLY A 123 -2.77 6.30 -0.65
N ILE A 124 -2.06 6.66 0.40
CA ILE A 124 -1.55 8.02 0.53
C ILE A 124 -0.38 8.24 -0.43
N ALA A 125 -0.33 9.40 -1.07
CA ALA A 125 0.76 9.84 -1.92
C ALA A 125 1.36 11.15 -1.37
N SER A 126 2.44 11.62 -2.00
CA SER A 126 3.05 12.90 -1.64
C SER A 126 2.13 14.09 -1.98
N GLN A 127 2.41 15.27 -1.42
CA GLN A 127 1.80 16.54 -1.78
C GLN A 127 0.27 16.62 -1.65
N ASN A 128 -0.30 16.05 -0.58
CA ASN A 128 -1.76 15.99 -0.36
C ASN A 128 -2.53 15.22 -1.45
N GLN A 129 -1.90 14.23 -2.03
CA GLN A 129 -2.51 13.36 -3.03
C GLN A 129 -2.80 11.98 -2.48
N LEU A 130 -3.69 11.29 -3.18
CA LEU A 130 -3.95 9.87 -3.00
C LEU A 130 -3.61 9.13 -4.30
N TRP A 131 -2.99 7.98 -4.16
CA TRP A 131 -3.00 6.97 -5.19
C TRP A 131 -4.43 6.46 -5.37
N VAL A 132 -4.91 6.42 -6.59
CA VAL A 132 -6.24 5.92 -6.93
C VAL A 132 -6.16 5.03 -8.16
N TYR A 133 -6.47 3.75 -8.00
CA TYR A 133 -6.67 2.89 -9.16
C TYR A 133 -8.14 2.92 -9.56
N ASN A 134 -8.41 3.44 -10.75
CA ASN A 134 -9.74 3.53 -11.33
C ASN A 134 -10.01 2.32 -12.22
N THR A 135 -10.91 1.44 -11.81
CA THR A 135 -11.26 0.22 -12.56
C THR A 135 -12.03 0.49 -13.84
N MET A 136 -12.68 1.64 -13.97
CA MET A 136 -13.44 1.95 -15.19
C MET A 136 -12.52 2.07 -16.42
N ASN A 137 -11.32 2.60 -16.25
CA ASN A 137 -10.32 2.73 -17.31
C ASN A 137 -9.07 1.86 -17.08
N GLN A 138 -9.03 1.11 -15.95
CA GLN A 138 -7.92 0.25 -15.54
C GLN A 138 -6.59 1.01 -15.37
N GLN A 139 -6.66 2.25 -14.93
CA GLN A 139 -5.49 3.12 -14.80
C GLN A 139 -5.26 3.58 -13.38
N LEU A 140 -3.99 3.79 -13.07
CA LEU A 140 -3.56 4.44 -11.84
C LEU A 140 -3.50 5.95 -12.05
N GLY A 141 -3.95 6.69 -11.06
CA GLY A 141 -3.88 8.14 -11.05
C GLY A 141 -3.53 8.69 -9.67
N LEU A 142 -3.34 10.00 -9.63
CA LEU A 142 -3.15 10.78 -8.41
C LEU A 142 -4.35 11.70 -8.25
N TYR A 143 -4.95 11.67 -7.07
CA TYR A 143 -6.07 12.52 -6.70
C TYR A 143 -5.61 13.57 -5.68
N ASP A 144 -5.59 14.83 -6.09
CA ASP A 144 -5.35 15.98 -5.19
C ASP A 144 -6.65 16.30 -4.46
N TYR A 145 -6.69 15.94 -3.17
CA TYR A 145 -7.91 16.11 -2.37
C TYR A 145 -8.14 17.52 -1.84
N LEU A 146 -7.18 18.44 -2.01
CA LEU A 146 -7.38 19.85 -1.69
C LEU A 146 -8.05 20.59 -2.86
N ASN A 147 -7.69 20.21 -4.08
CA ASN A 147 -8.18 20.85 -5.31
C ASN A 147 -9.30 20.03 -5.98
N ASN A 148 -9.62 18.84 -5.46
CA ASN A 148 -10.55 17.88 -6.07
C ASN A 148 -10.20 17.58 -7.53
N ASP A 149 -8.91 17.41 -7.82
CA ASP A 149 -8.38 17.15 -9.14
C ASP A 149 -7.83 15.73 -9.26
N TYR A 150 -8.20 15.04 -10.33
CA TYR A 150 -7.74 13.68 -10.63
C TYR A 150 -6.93 13.65 -11.90
N LYS A 151 -5.69 13.21 -11.80
CA LYS A 151 -4.78 13.05 -12.93
C LYS A 151 -4.41 11.58 -13.09
N THR A 152 -4.82 11.00 -14.22
CA THR A 152 -4.33 9.68 -14.66
C THR A 152 -2.84 9.77 -15.02
N ILE A 153 -2.02 8.85 -14.50
CA ILE A 153 -0.57 8.83 -14.69
C ILE A 153 -0.05 7.57 -15.36
N SER A 154 -0.83 6.48 -15.39
CA SER A 154 -0.41 5.22 -16.00
C SER A 154 -1.11 4.93 -17.32
N VAL A 155 -0.54 4.02 -18.10
CA VAL A 155 -1.27 3.28 -19.15
C VAL A 155 -2.25 2.30 -18.47
N PRO A 156 -3.29 1.82 -19.20
CA PRO A 156 -4.18 0.79 -18.65
C PRO A 156 -3.42 -0.48 -18.26
N PHE A 157 -3.77 -1.04 -17.11
CA PHE A 157 -3.24 -2.33 -16.67
C PHE A 157 -3.87 -3.45 -17.49
N THR A 158 -3.08 -4.45 -17.86
CA THR A 158 -3.52 -5.57 -18.68
C THR A 158 -4.20 -6.66 -17.87
N GLU A 159 -3.95 -6.71 -16.57
CA GLU A 159 -4.46 -7.73 -15.65
C GLU A 159 -5.00 -7.05 -14.39
N ASN A 160 -5.93 -7.71 -13.71
CA ASN A 160 -6.47 -7.24 -12.45
C ASN A 160 -5.42 -7.27 -11.32
N ILE A 161 -5.54 -6.36 -10.39
CA ILE A 161 -4.72 -6.30 -9.20
C ILE A 161 -5.16 -7.41 -8.22
N LYS A 162 -4.22 -8.29 -7.84
CA LYS A 162 -4.38 -9.32 -6.80
C LYS A 162 -4.02 -8.76 -5.43
N HIS A 163 -2.96 -7.97 -5.37
CA HIS A 163 -2.48 -7.31 -4.15
C HIS A 163 -1.86 -5.96 -4.50
N TYR A 164 -1.95 -4.99 -3.59
CA TYR A 164 -1.25 -3.72 -3.73
C TYR A 164 -0.77 -3.17 -2.40
N SER A 165 0.26 -2.37 -2.47
CA SER A 165 0.73 -1.48 -1.40
C SER A 165 1.23 -0.19 -2.03
N SER A 166 1.29 0.86 -1.27
CA SER A 166 1.85 2.13 -1.75
C SER A 166 2.67 2.79 -0.65
N ASP A 167 3.55 3.66 -1.06
CA ASP A 167 4.16 4.67 -0.22
C ASP A 167 3.94 6.06 -0.84
N PHE A 168 4.53 7.10 -0.28
CA PHE A 168 4.34 8.48 -0.76
C PHE A 168 4.74 8.69 -2.23
N ASN A 169 5.65 7.85 -2.77
CA ASN A 169 6.26 8.04 -4.07
C ASN A 169 6.04 6.90 -5.05
N VAL A 170 5.66 5.72 -4.54
CA VAL A 170 5.56 4.50 -5.34
C VAL A 170 4.30 3.72 -5.00
N PHE A 171 3.63 3.26 -6.05
CA PHE A 171 2.53 2.31 -5.96
C PHE A 171 3.01 0.94 -6.46
N HIS A 172 2.94 -0.06 -5.63
CA HIS A 172 3.28 -1.44 -5.95
C HIS A 172 2.02 -2.27 -6.17
N TRP A 173 2.04 -3.16 -7.14
CA TRP A 173 0.98 -4.16 -7.27
C TRP A 173 1.49 -5.48 -7.78
N VAL A 174 0.78 -6.52 -7.44
CA VAL A 174 0.91 -7.87 -7.99
C VAL A 174 -0.38 -8.17 -8.75
N ASP A 175 -0.26 -8.60 -9.98
CA ASP A 175 -1.40 -8.98 -10.80
C ASP A 175 -1.87 -10.44 -10.55
N ASN A 176 -2.97 -10.83 -11.18
CA ASN A 176 -3.51 -12.20 -11.05
C ASN A 176 -2.60 -13.29 -11.63
N LYS A 177 -1.56 -12.92 -12.39
CA LYS A 177 -0.53 -13.83 -12.91
C LYS A 177 0.74 -13.83 -12.06
N ASN A 178 0.68 -13.20 -10.86
CA ASN A 178 1.80 -13.04 -9.94
C ASN A 178 2.97 -12.20 -10.49
N ASN A 179 2.75 -11.38 -11.51
CA ASN A 179 3.74 -10.40 -11.91
C ASN A 179 3.72 -9.23 -10.93
N TRP A 180 4.89 -8.88 -10.43
CA TRP A 180 5.08 -7.73 -9.56
C TRP A 180 5.54 -6.51 -10.34
N TYR A 181 4.87 -5.38 -10.13
CA TYR A 181 5.17 -4.10 -10.74
C TYR A 181 5.23 -3.00 -9.71
N LEU A 182 5.84 -1.90 -10.10
CA LEU A 182 5.77 -0.63 -9.40
C LEU A 182 5.53 0.52 -10.39
N CYS A 183 4.88 1.58 -9.92
CA CYS A 183 4.69 2.83 -10.63
C CYS A 183 5.11 3.99 -9.73
N ASP A 184 5.98 4.86 -10.20
CA ASP A 184 6.33 6.09 -9.48
C ASP A 184 5.31 7.22 -9.71
N ILE A 185 5.41 8.31 -8.92
CA ILE A 185 4.50 9.47 -9.02
C ILE A 185 4.52 10.16 -10.38
N PHE A 186 5.50 9.85 -11.25
CA PHE A 186 5.60 10.37 -12.62
C PHE A 186 4.96 9.43 -13.65
N GLY A 187 4.42 8.30 -13.20
CA GLY A 187 3.76 7.31 -14.07
C GLY A 187 4.72 6.30 -14.72
N LYS A 188 5.99 6.26 -14.30
CA LYS A 188 6.94 5.29 -14.83
C LYS A 188 6.72 3.92 -14.19
N ILE A 189 6.29 2.96 -15.01
CA ILE A 189 6.07 1.58 -14.59
C ILE A 189 7.35 0.77 -14.79
N LYS A 190 7.69 -0.05 -13.79
CA LYS A 190 8.77 -1.03 -13.84
C LYS A 190 8.24 -2.40 -13.43
N SER A 191 8.57 -3.43 -14.20
CA SER A 191 8.36 -4.82 -13.81
C SER A 191 9.49 -5.27 -12.86
N LYS A 192 9.11 -5.97 -11.80
CA LYS A 192 10.02 -6.55 -10.80
C LYS A 192 10.16 -8.07 -10.97
N GLY A 193 9.43 -8.64 -11.93
CA GLY A 193 9.41 -10.07 -12.22
C GLY A 193 8.19 -10.79 -11.69
N ILE A 194 8.26 -12.11 -11.69
CA ILE A 194 7.19 -12.99 -11.20
C ILE A 194 7.54 -13.44 -9.80
N ILE A 195 6.57 -13.39 -8.90
CA ILE A 195 6.72 -13.89 -7.53
C ILE A 195 6.00 -15.23 -7.37
N PRO A 196 6.41 -16.09 -6.42
CA PRO A 196 5.69 -17.32 -6.08
C PRO A 196 4.25 -17.03 -5.66
N ASP A 197 3.40 -18.05 -5.73
CA ASP A 197 2.05 -17.95 -5.18
C ASP A 197 2.08 -17.68 -3.66
N PHE A 198 1.13 -16.90 -3.17
CA PHE A 198 1.09 -16.45 -1.78
C PHE A 198 -0.36 -16.32 -1.28
N ASP A 199 -0.54 -16.60 0.00
CA ASP A 199 -1.79 -16.30 0.73
C ASP A 199 -1.77 -14.86 1.27
N SER A 200 -0.58 -14.38 1.68
CA SER A 200 -0.37 -13.00 2.10
C SER A 200 1.03 -12.54 1.71
N ILE A 201 1.18 -11.26 1.40
CA ILE A 201 2.45 -10.65 1.03
C ILE A 201 2.59 -9.29 1.70
N VAL A 202 3.80 -8.96 2.11
CA VAL A 202 4.19 -7.64 2.58
C VAL A 202 5.34 -7.16 1.71
N ILE A 203 5.15 -6.03 1.07
CA ILE A 203 6.19 -5.35 0.28
C ILE A 203 6.86 -4.34 1.22
N ILE A 204 8.12 -4.58 1.54
CA ILE A 204 8.89 -3.76 2.49
C ILE A 204 9.57 -2.59 1.76
N ASN A 205 10.06 -2.84 0.55
CA ASN A 205 10.71 -1.85 -0.30
C ASN A 205 10.73 -2.32 -1.75
N GLU A 206 11.36 -1.54 -2.65
CA GLU A 206 11.45 -1.87 -4.09
C GLU A 206 12.12 -3.21 -4.42
N ASN A 207 12.78 -3.87 -3.48
CA ASN A 207 13.56 -5.09 -3.72
C ASN A 207 13.16 -6.27 -2.83
N GLN A 208 12.23 -6.06 -1.88
CA GLN A 208 11.79 -7.07 -0.89
C GLN A 208 10.30 -6.99 -0.64
#